data_ee33b75eb278f1987b2e28cfd2e20f52
#
_entry.id   ee33b75eb278f1987b2e28cfd2e20f52
#
_cell.length_a   1.000
_cell.length_b   1.000
_cell.length_c   1.000
_cell.angle_alpha   90.00
_cell.angle_beta   90.00
_cell.angle_gamma   90.00
#
_symmetry.space_group_name_H-M   'P 1'
#
loop_
_entity.id
_entity.type
_entity.pdbx_description
1 polymer ?
#
loop_
_entity_poly.entity_id
_entity_poly.type
_entity_poly.pdbx_seq_one_letter_code
_entity_poly.pdbx_strand_id
1 'polypeptide(L)'
;MATFFNDIQAAFDNRLNTLPGGYDIAWPNIPFEPQAGATYLRPQFLPADTVQVGLGTDGLDDTTGIYQVDVVYPAETGRSQIPDQLADHFKRGTVLSYNGTNVRIRSVSIASALRDGAFFFVPVSIAFQTYTDAR
;
A
#
# COMPACT_ATOMS: atom_id res chain seq x y z
N MET A 1 0.81 21.40 -7.05
CA MET A 1 0.85 20.13 -6.30
C MET A 1 -0.52 19.50 -6.14
N ALA A 2 -1.44 19.80 -7.06
CA ALA A 2 -2.82 19.29 -6.96
C ALA A 2 -2.92 17.77 -7.03
N THR A 3 -1.86 17.09 -7.51
CA THR A 3 -1.87 15.63 -7.68
C THR A 3 -0.95 14.90 -6.71
N PHE A 4 -0.47 15.57 -5.65
CA PHE A 4 0.56 15.00 -4.77
C PHE A 4 0.13 13.66 -4.14
N PHE A 5 -1.04 13.60 -3.51
CA PHE A 5 -1.51 12.35 -2.90
C PHE A 5 -1.84 11.30 -3.95
N ASN A 6 -2.39 11.72 -5.07
CA ASN A 6 -2.63 10.82 -6.19
C ASN A 6 -1.32 10.22 -6.72
N ASP A 7 -0.26 11.03 -6.78
CA ASP A 7 1.05 10.56 -7.24
C ASP A 7 1.65 9.54 -6.27
N ILE A 8 1.49 9.73 -4.96
CA ILE A 8 1.91 8.75 -3.96
C ILE A 8 1.16 7.44 -4.17
N GLN A 9 -0.16 7.53 -4.27
CA GLN A 9 -0.99 6.34 -4.47
C GLN A 9 -0.64 5.63 -5.77
N ALA A 10 -0.43 6.38 -6.85
CA ALA A 10 -0.05 5.80 -8.13
C ALA A 10 1.29 5.09 -8.07
N ALA A 11 2.26 5.63 -7.33
CA ALA A 11 3.55 4.99 -7.15
C ALA A 11 3.39 3.63 -6.48
N PHE A 12 2.57 3.54 -5.44
CA PHE A 12 2.28 2.28 -4.77
C PHE A 12 1.49 1.33 -5.65
N ASP A 13 0.47 1.83 -6.34
CA ASP A 13 -0.38 0.99 -7.20
C ASP A 13 0.45 0.36 -8.32
N ASN A 14 1.35 1.13 -8.93
CA ASN A 14 2.24 0.63 -9.96
C ASN A 14 3.18 -0.44 -9.40
N ARG A 15 3.71 -0.23 -8.21
CA ARG A 15 4.58 -1.22 -7.56
C ARG A 15 3.82 -2.50 -7.24
N LEU A 16 2.61 -2.37 -6.72
CA LEU A 16 1.76 -3.54 -6.42
C LEU A 16 1.46 -4.34 -7.69
N ASN A 17 1.21 -3.65 -8.78
CA ASN A 17 0.90 -4.28 -10.05
C ASN A 17 2.08 -5.09 -10.62
N THR A 18 3.29 -4.87 -10.12
CA THR A 18 4.48 -5.63 -10.53
C THR A 18 4.76 -6.83 -9.64
N LEU A 19 3.93 -7.09 -8.62
CA LEU A 19 4.13 -8.24 -7.74
C LEU A 19 4.05 -9.54 -8.54
N PRO A 20 5.07 -10.41 -8.43
CA PRO A 20 5.03 -11.70 -9.13
C PRO A 20 3.87 -12.57 -8.67
N GLY A 21 3.32 -13.37 -9.58
CA GLY A 21 2.24 -14.31 -9.28
C GLY A 21 0.94 -14.01 -9.98
N GLY A 22 0.77 -12.83 -10.55
CA GLY A 22 -0.42 -12.49 -11.35
C GLY A 22 -1.71 -12.50 -10.54
N TYR A 23 -1.68 -12.08 -9.28
CA TYR A 23 -2.87 -12.04 -8.44
C TYR A 23 -3.85 -10.98 -8.92
N ASP A 24 -5.15 -11.27 -8.78
CA ASP A 24 -6.19 -10.28 -9.03
C ASP A 24 -6.12 -9.19 -7.96
N ILE A 25 -6.42 -7.96 -8.35
CA ILE A 25 -6.39 -6.81 -7.44
C ILE A 25 -7.75 -6.13 -7.47
N ALA A 26 -8.35 -6.02 -6.29
CA ALA A 26 -9.61 -5.28 -6.12
C ALA A 26 -9.29 -3.81 -5.87
N TRP A 27 -9.14 -3.04 -6.95
CA TRP A 27 -8.80 -1.63 -6.84
C TRP A 27 -9.95 -0.83 -6.19
N PRO A 28 -9.63 0.19 -5.38
CA PRO A 28 -10.66 1.00 -4.76
C PRO A 28 -11.58 1.65 -5.80
N ASN A 29 -12.87 1.71 -5.48
CA ASN A 29 -13.89 2.35 -6.30
C ASN A 29 -14.05 1.75 -7.71
N ILE A 30 -13.60 0.52 -7.89
CA ILE A 30 -13.80 -0.23 -9.13
C ILE A 30 -14.52 -1.54 -8.78
N PRO A 31 -15.63 -1.88 -9.45
CA PRO A 31 -16.34 -3.12 -9.16
C PRO A 31 -15.42 -4.34 -9.32
N PHE A 32 -15.46 -5.24 -8.36
CA PHE A 32 -14.65 -6.44 -8.36
C PHE A 32 -15.49 -7.61 -7.84
N GLU A 33 -15.52 -8.69 -8.59
CA GLU A 33 -16.18 -9.92 -8.15
C GLU A 33 -15.14 -10.98 -7.86
N PRO A 34 -14.98 -11.38 -6.56
CA PRO A 34 -14.04 -12.44 -6.22
C PRO A 34 -14.42 -13.75 -6.87
N GLN A 35 -13.44 -14.45 -7.43
CA GLN A 35 -13.65 -15.79 -7.92
C GLN A 35 -13.60 -16.78 -6.77
N ALA A 36 -14.50 -17.74 -6.76
CA ALA A 36 -14.53 -18.77 -5.72
C ALA A 36 -13.20 -19.54 -5.73
N GLY A 37 -12.61 -19.70 -4.54
CA GLY A 37 -11.36 -20.44 -4.37
C GLY A 37 -10.10 -19.70 -4.79
N ALA A 38 -10.20 -18.45 -5.20
CA ALA A 38 -9.04 -17.67 -5.64
C ALA A 38 -8.63 -16.61 -4.60
N THR A 39 -7.32 -16.36 -4.52
CA THR A 39 -6.76 -15.28 -3.69
C THR A 39 -6.75 -13.99 -4.47
N TYR A 40 -7.05 -12.88 -3.81
CA TYR A 40 -6.93 -11.57 -4.42
C TYR A 40 -6.37 -10.56 -3.41
N LEU A 41 -5.91 -9.41 -3.91
CA LEU A 41 -5.35 -8.34 -3.12
C LEU A 41 -6.30 -7.16 -3.11
N ARG A 42 -6.38 -6.47 -1.96
CA ARG A 42 -7.28 -5.33 -1.80
C ARG A 42 -6.50 -4.16 -1.19
N PRO A 43 -5.98 -3.25 -2.02
CA PRO A 43 -5.20 -2.12 -1.53
C PRO A 43 -6.08 -0.99 -1.01
N GLN A 44 -5.58 -0.27 0.00
CA GLN A 44 -6.17 0.95 0.53
C GLN A 44 -5.06 1.96 0.79
N PHE A 45 -5.32 3.22 0.47
CA PHE A 45 -4.40 4.31 0.74
C PHE A 45 -4.89 5.11 1.95
N LEU A 46 -4.06 5.16 2.99
CA LEU A 46 -4.40 5.81 4.26
C LEU A 46 -3.37 6.92 4.51
N PRO A 47 -3.55 8.11 3.91
CA PRO A 47 -2.64 9.22 4.19
C PRO A 47 -2.77 9.64 5.65
N ALA A 48 -1.62 9.96 6.26
CA ALA A 48 -1.58 10.45 7.62
C ALA A 48 -1.21 11.94 7.62
N ASP A 49 -0.47 12.37 8.63
CA ASP A 49 -0.19 13.77 8.83
C ASP A 49 0.88 14.30 7.88
N THR A 50 0.75 15.58 7.54
CA THR A 50 1.80 16.36 6.91
C THR A 50 2.33 17.33 7.96
N VAL A 51 3.64 17.31 8.21
CA VAL A 51 4.28 18.12 9.23
C VAL A 51 5.37 18.96 8.56
N GLN A 52 5.36 20.24 8.88
CA GLN A 52 6.41 21.14 8.40
C GLN A 52 7.74 20.80 9.05
N VAL A 53 8.78 20.60 8.26
CA VAL A 53 10.13 20.32 8.75
C VAL A 53 11.14 21.38 8.34
N GLY A 54 10.78 22.26 7.39
CA GLY A 54 11.58 23.40 7.01
C GLY A 54 11.02 24.69 7.58
N LEU A 55 11.85 25.72 7.67
CA LEU A 55 11.40 27.02 8.15
C LEU A 55 10.78 27.83 7.02
N GLY A 56 9.80 28.66 7.35
CA GLY A 56 9.14 29.55 6.40
C GLY A 56 8.06 28.86 5.59
N THR A 57 7.38 29.64 4.75
CA THR A 57 6.27 29.15 3.93
C THR A 57 6.73 28.26 2.78
N ASP A 58 7.99 28.37 2.38
CA ASP A 58 8.57 27.57 1.30
C ASP A 58 9.38 26.39 1.84
N GLY A 59 9.28 26.08 3.15
CA GLY A 59 9.98 24.96 3.75
C GLY A 59 9.40 23.62 3.28
N LEU A 60 10.15 22.54 3.56
CA LEU A 60 9.70 21.20 3.23
C LEU A 60 8.64 20.72 4.22
N ASP A 61 7.69 19.97 3.71
CA ASP A 61 6.73 19.22 4.51
C ASP A 61 7.09 17.75 4.51
N ASP A 62 6.95 17.11 5.65
CA ASP A 62 7.11 15.65 5.81
C ASP A 62 5.72 15.02 5.84
N THR A 63 5.44 14.21 4.85
CA THR A 63 4.16 13.52 4.75
C THR A 63 4.38 12.04 5.00
N THR A 64 3.59 11.48 5.91
CA THR A 64 3.61 10.06 6.23
C THR A 64 2.24 9.46 6.00
N GLY A 65 2.18 8.15 5.98
CA GLY A 65 0.93 7.44 5.85
C GLY A 65 1.17 5.94 5.72
N ILE A 66 0.10 5.25 5.37
CA ILE A 66 0.13 3.80 5.22
C ILE A 66 -0.55 3.44 3.91
N TYR A 67 0.09 2.56 3.15
CA TYR A 67 -0.54 1.85 2.05
C TYR A 67 -0.80 0.44 2.54
N GLN A 68 -2.07 0.09 2.74
CA GLN A 68 -2.45 -1.19 3.28
C GLN A 68 -2.93 -2.10 2.15
N VAL A 69 -2.39 -3.32 2.11
CA VAL A 69 -2.83 -4.33 1.16
C VAL A 69 -3.38 -5.50 1.96
N ASP A 70 -4.68 -5.75 1.83
CA ASP A 70 -5.29 -6.94 2.42
C ASP A 70 -5.11 -8.10 1.47
N VAL A 71 -4.51 -9.19 1.96
CA VAL A 71 -4.41 -10.43 1.21
C VAL A 71 -5.63 -11.27 1.56
N VAL A 72 -6.54 -11.43 0.60
CA VAL A 72 -7.80 -12.15 0.81
C VAL A 72 -7.70 -13.52 0.17
N TYR A 73 -7.90 -14.57 0.96
CA TYR A 73 -7.77 -15.94 0.48
C TYR A 73 -8.89 -16.81 1.07
N PRO A 74 -9.23 -17.95 0.41
CA PRO A 74 -10.31 -18.79 0.88
C PRO A 74 -10.05 -19.36 2.26
N ALA A 75 -11.09 -19.43 3.09
CA ALA A 75 -11.01 -20.07 4.41
C ALA A 75 -10.68 -21.55 4.26
N GLU A 76 -10.02 -22.09 5.27
CA GLU A 76 -9.71 -23.53 5.37
C GLU A 76 -8.66 -24.03 4.38
N THR A 77 -7.92 -23.12 3.75
CA THR A 77 -6.82 -23.48 2.85
C THR A 77 -5.44 -23.38 3.51
N GLY A 78 -5.41 -23.09 4.83
CA GLY A 78 -4.16 -22.93 5.56
C GLY A 78 -3.59 -21.52 5.44
N ARG A 79 -2.30 -21.38 5.74
CA ARG A 79 -1.64 -20.07 5.69
C ARG A 79 -1.23 -19.73 4.27
N SER A 80 -1.23 -18.43 3.98
CA SER A 80 -0.75 -17.89 2.71
C SER A 80 0.68 -17.37 2.88
N GLN A 81 1.51 -17.52 1.85
CA GLN A 81 2.85 -16.93 1.81
C GLN A 81 2.85 -15.55 1.14
N ILE A 82 1.71 -15.09 0.64
CA ILE A 82 1.62 -13.83 -0.08
C ILE A 82 1.96 -12.63 0.81
N PRO A 83 1.58 -12.58 2.11
CA PRO A 83 2.03 -11.49 2.97
C PRO A 83 3.55 -11.34 3.02
N ASP A 84 4.29 -12.45 3.07
CA ASP A 84 5.76 -12.40 3.04
C ASP A 84 6.28 -11.90 1.70
N GLN A 85 5.64 -12.30 0.60
CA GLN A 85 6.00 -11.79 -0.73
C GLN A 85 5.78 -10.27 -0.82
N LEU A 86 4.69 -9.77 -0.25
CA LEU A 86 4.42 -8.34 -0.20
C LEU A 86 5.48 -7.62 0.64
N ALA A 87 5.85 -8.17 1.79
CA ALA A 87 6.87 -7.58 2.64
C ALA A 87 8.21 -7.46 1.91
N ASP A 88 8.58 -8.47 1.14
CA ASP A 88 9.81 -8.42 0.34
C ASP A 88 9.70 -7.43 -0.82
N HIS A 89 8.53 -7.35 -1.45
CA HIS A 89 8.31 -6.49 -2.59
C HIS A 89 8.32 -5.00 -2.21
N PHE A 90 7.86 -4.70 -1.01
CA PHE A 90 7.79 -3.35 -0.46
C PHE A 90 8.72 -3.17 0.74
N LYS A 91 9.88 -3.78 0.71
CA LYS A 91 10.75 -3.77 1.88
C LYS A 91 11.25 -2.38 2.23
N ARG A 92 11.58 -2.19 3.50
CA ARG A 92 12.10 -0.94 4.05
C ARG A 92 13.28 -0.43 3.22
N GLY A 93 13.29 0.86 2.96
CA GLY A 93 14.35 1.51 2.19
C GLY A 93 14.09 1.58 0.69
N THR A 94 13.08 0.88 0.20
CA THR A 94 12.68 1.00 -1.21
C THR A 94 12.13 2.39 -1.46
N VAL A 95 12.53 3.00 -2.57
CA VAL A 95 12.04 4.30 -3.00
C VAL A 95 11.20 4.10 -4.25
N LEU A 96 9.95 4.55 -4.18
CA LEU A 96 9.01 4.52 -5.29
C LEU A 96 8.90 5.92 -5.89
N SER A 97 8.75 6.02 -7.19
CA SER A 97 8.66 7.31 -7.86
C SER A 97 7.51 7.33 -8.85
N TYR A 98 6.80 8.44 -8.89
CA TYR A 98 5.76 8.68 -9.89
C TYR A 98 5.64 10.18 -10.09
N ASN A 99 5.69 10.62 -11.34
CA ASN A 99 5.47 12.02 -11.70
C ASN A 99 6.34 13.00 -10.88
N GLY A 100 7.59 12.62 -10.60
CA GLY A 100 8.53 13.44 -9.85
C GLY A 100 8.39 13.34 -8.33
N THR A 101 7.42 12.62 -7.83
CA THR A 101 7.24 12.39 -6.39
C THR A 101 7.97 11.12 -5.99
N ASN A 102 8.84 11.22 -4.98
CA ASN A 102 9.60 10.08 -4.46
C ASN A 102 9.06 9.71 -3.08
N VAL A 103 8.75 8.44 -2.90
CA VAL A 103 8.17 7.92 -1.66
C VAL A 103 9.08 6.85 -1.11
N ARG A 104 9.49 7.00 0.14
CA ARG A 104 10.34 6.02 0.80
C ARG A 104 9.51 5.11 1.69
N ILE A 105 9.71 3.81 1.56
CA ILE A 105 9.08 2.83 2.44
C ILE A 105 9.88 2.75 3.73
N ARG A 106 9.19 2.96 4.86
CA ARG A 106 9.81 2.97 6.18
C ARG A 106 9.74 1.62 6.87
N SER A 107 8.61 0.95 6.76
CA SER A 107 8.42 -0.34 7.41
C SER A 107 7.25 -1.08 6.79
N VAL A 108 7.23 -2.38 7.00
CA VAL A 108 6.11 -3.25 6.60
C VAL A 108 5.70 -4.06 7.81
N SER A 109 4.41 -4.09 8.11
CA SER A 109 3.85 -4.85 9.23
C SER A 109 2.78 -5.80 8.72
N ILE A 110 2.83 -7.04 9.16
CA ILE A 110 1.85 -8.07 8.81
C ILE A 110 0.98 -8.31 10.03
N ALA A 111 -0.32 -8.06 9.92
CA ALA A 111 -1.25 -8.28 11.01
C ALA A 111 -1.74 -9.73 11.04
N SER A 112 -2.41 -10.11 12.13
CA SER A 112 -3.02 -11.42 12.23
C SER A 112 -4.16 -11.57 11.24
N ALA A 113 -4.38 -12.79 10.76
CA ALA A 113 -5.47 -13.09 9.85
C ALA A 113 -6.83 -12.87 10.52
N LEU A 114 -7.76 -12.29 9.78
CA LEU A 114 -9.13 -12.06 10.21
C LEU A 114 -10.07 -12.83 9.28
N ARG A 115 -11.16 -13.33 9.85
CA ARG A 115 -12.15 -14.07 9.06
C ARG A 115 -13.28 -13.15 8.62
N ASP A 116 -13.67 -13.27 7.35
CA ASP A 116 -14.79 -12.55 6.77
C ASP A 116 -15.57 -13.52 5.88
N GLY A 117 -16.59 -14.16 6.47
CA GLY A 117 -17.40 -15.15 5.76
C GLY A 117 -16.58 -16.35 5.29
N ALA A 118 -16.58 -16.60 3.99
CA ALA A 118 -15.86 -17.72 3.38
C ALA A 118 -14.39 -17.43 3.12
N PHE A 119 -13.92 -16.23 3.50
CA PHE A 119 -12.54 -15.81 3.26
C PHE A 119 -11.85 -15.42 4.55
N PHE A 120 -10.52 -15.57 4.56
CA PHE A 120 -9.65 -14.89 5.51
C PHE A 120 -8.95 -13.74 4.82
N PHE A 121 -8.59 -12.72 5.57
CA PHE A 121 -7.72 -11.67 5.01
C PHE A 121 -6.64 -11.31 6.02
N VAL A 122 -5.45 -11.00 5.50
CA VAL A 122 -4.30 -10.59 6.29
C VAL A 122 -3.94 -9.18 5.85
N PRO A 123 -4.13 -8.18 6.74
CA PRO A 123 -3.70 -6.82 6.42
C PRO A 123 -2.17 -6.72 6.45
N VAL A 124 -1.60 -6.19 5.36
CA VAL A 124 -0.18 -5.85 5.28
C VAL A 124 -0.09 -4.34 5.19
N SER A 125 0.48 -3.72 6.21
CA SER A 125 0.57 -2.26 6.31
C SER A 125 1.96 -1.81 5.92
N ILE A 126 2.04 -0.95 4.91
CA ILE A 126 3.30 -0.42 4.38
C ILE A 126 3.36 1.05 4.76
N ALA A 127 4.20 1.38 5.74
CA ALA A 127 4.37 2.75 6.20
C ALA A 127 5.35 3.48 5.27
N PHE A 128 4.99 4.70 4.89
CA PHE A 128 5.81 5.48 3.97
C PHE A 128 6.08 6.88 4.51
N GLN A 129 7.07 7.51 3.90
CA GLN A 129 7.41 8.90 4.16
C GLN A 129 7.83 9.55 2.84
N THR A 130 7.43 10.80 2.66
CA THR A 130 7.86 11.59 1.53
C THR A 130 7.97 13.03 1.93
N TYR A 131 8.89 13.75 1.30
CA TYR A 131 9.04 15.20 1.49
C TYR A 131 8.52 15.91 0.26
N THR A 132 7.89 17.05 0.47
CA THR A 132 7.43 17.91 -0.60
C THR A 132 7.54 19.37 -0.17
N ASP A 133 7.48 20.28 -1.13
CA ASP A 133 7.41 21.70 -0.82
C ASP A 133 6.12 22.02 -0.10
N ALA A 134 6.11 23.09 0.68
CA ALA A 134 4.94 23.53 1.45
C ALA A 134 3.71 23.71 0.53
N ARG A 135 2.56 23.35 1.05
CA ARG A 135 1.31 23.30 0.30
C ARG A 135 0.35 24.35 0.79
#